data_1c1cfdc52ca46d84ac661a39d83da38a
#
_entry.id   1c1cfdc52ca46d84ac661a39d83da38a
#
_cell.length_a   1.000
_cell.length_b   1.000
_cell.length_c   1.000
_cell.angle_alpha   90.00
_cell.angle_beta   90.00
_cell.angle_gamma   90.00
#
_symmetry.space_group_name_H-M   'P 1'
#
loop_
_entity.id
_entity.type
_entity.pdbx_description
1 polymer ?
#
loop_
_entity_poly.entity_id
_entity_poly.type
_entity_poly.pdbx_seq_one_letter_code
_entity_poly.pdbx_strand_id
1 'polypeptide(L)'
;MDFDQTTDHGDGIIQIRLPMNGNPLRYINGYLIADDDGLTLIDAGWKGDDVLAALHTGLAAHGYALRDLRRLLITHCHFDHYGLAATLQRAGLPALIMHRLDWELARDQLRDPAASDAAADAWLARNGLRVDEMLADEPMHHRTELAQPTRELAGGERIGRLRALWTPGHTPGHVCFIDERTGAIFSGDHILDPITPHVGIWRRRGDADPLGDYIASLHTAGASSATRVFPAHGEPFGDLVRRVGELLAHEAERERQVILALGTAAHCGADIARALPWTRRNRNFTELSPAHAQ
;
A
#
# COMPACT_ATOMS: atom_id res chain seq x y z
N MET A 1 -16.12 -17.37 3.81
CA MET A 1 -15.22 -16.63 2.91
C MET A 1 -15.13 -17.44 1.63
N ASP A 2 -15.22 -16.80 0.47
CA ASP A 2 -15.32 -17.48 -0.83
C ASP A 2 -13.97 -17.40 -1.59
N PHE A 3 -12.88 -17.67 -0.86
CA PHE A 3 -11.51 -17.75 -1.38
C PHE A 3 -10.65 -18.63 -0.46
N ASP A 4 -9.65 -19.28 -1.05
CA ASP A 4 -8.65 -20.05 -0.29
C ASP A 4 -7.88 -19.12 0.62
N GLN A 5 -7.86 -19.42 1.91
CA GLN A 5 -7.27 -18.52 2.91
C GLN A 5 -5.75 -18.49 2.83
N THR A 6 -5.11 -19.60 2.47
CA THR A 6 -3.65 -19.69 2.37
C THR A 6 -3.21 -20.36 1.07
N THR A 7 -2.03 -19.98 0.58
CA THR A 7 -1.37 -20.63 -0.55
C THR A 7 0.13 -20.77 -0.24
N ASP A 8 0.66 -21.98 -0.32
CA ASP A 8 2.11 -22.24 -0.24
C ASP A 8 2.71 -22.10 -1.65
N HIS A 9 3.62 -21.15 -1.81
CA HIS A 9 4.31 -20.89 -3.07
C HIS A 9 5.67 -21.56 -3.19
N GLY A 10 6.03 -22.40 -2.22
CA GLY A 10 7.34 -23.01 -2.11
C GLY A 10 8.40 -22.05 -1.56
N ASP A 11 9.62 -22.54 -1.40
CA ASP A 11 10.77 -21.76 -0.94
C ASP A 11 10.57 -21.05 0.41
N GLY A 12 9.60 -21.52 1.24
CA GLY A 12 9.22 -20.90 2.50
C GLY A 12 8.42 -19.60 2.33
N ILE A 13 7.74 -19.41 1.22
CA ILE A 13 6.84 -18.29 0.95
C ILE A 13 5.39 -18.77 1.05
N ILE A 14 4.65 -18.26 2.02
CA ILE A 14 3.24 -18.58 2.25
C ILE A 14 2.42 -17.30 2.18
N GLN A 15 1.41 -17.28 1.32
CA GLN A 15 0.43 -16.21 1.23
C GLN A 15 -0.71 -16.51 2.21
N ILE A 16 -1.11 -15.50 2.99
CA ILE A 16 -2.32 -15.51 3.82
C ILE A 16 -3.23 -14.39 3.35
N ARG A 17 -4.45 -14.72 2.92
CA ARG A 17 -5.46 -13.73 2.55
C ARG A 17 -6.19 -13.26 3.80
N LEU A 18 -5.97 -11.99 4.17
CA LEU A 18 -6.55 -11.33 5.32
C LEU A 18 -7.81 -10.58 4.89
N PRO A 19 -8.98 -10.82 5.50
CA PRO A 19 -10.25 -10.29 4.99
C PRO A 19 -10.34 -8.77 5.10
N MET A 20 -10.97 -8.16 4.09
CA MET A 20 -11.34 -6.76 4.03
C MET A 20 -12.87 -6.67 3.84
N ASN A 21 -13.62 -6.99 4.90
CA ASN A 21 -15.08 -7.05 4.85
C ASN A 21 -15.69 -5.69 4.49
N GLY A 22 -16.56 -5.69 3.47
CA GLY A 22 -17.18 -4.46 2.95
C GLY A 22 -16.32 -3.70 1.93
N ASN A 23 -15.06 -4.06 1.72
CA ASN A 23 -14.21 -3.47 0.70
C ASN A 23 -14.30 -4.26 -0.63
N PRO A 24 -14.38 -3.59 -1.80
CA PRO A 24 -14.39 -4.25 -3.10
C PRO A 24 -13.17 -5.15 -3.38
N LEU A 25 -12.03 -4.90 -2.76
CA LEU A 25 -10.82 -5.72 -2.88
C LEU A 25 -10.95 -7.06 -2.14
N ARG A 26 -11.87 -7.17 -1.18
CA ARG A 26 -12.24 -8.37 -0.42
C ARG A 26 -11.18 -8.88 0.55
N TYR A 27 -9.90 -8.83 0.22
CA TYR A 27 -8.78 -9.23 1.05
C TYR A 27 -7.49 -8.48 0.69
N ILE A 28 -6.57 -8.48 1.62
CA ILE A 28 -5.18 -8.14 1.41
C ILE A 28 -4.31 -9.39 1.62
N ASN A 29 -3.22 -9.49 0.90
CA ASN A 29 -2.24 -10.56 1.05
C ASN A 29 -1.20 -10.20 2.10
N GLY A 30 -1.19 -10.91 3.21
CA GLY A 30 -0.03 -11.01 4.09
C GLY A 30 0.88 -12.14 3.60
N TYR A 31 2.18 -11.95 3.64
CA TYR A 31 3.13 -12.99 3.24
C TYR A 31 4.01 -13.42 4.40
N LEU A 32 4.00 -14.72 4.70
CA LEU A 32 4.94 -15.32 5.63
C LEU A 32 6.18 -15.77 4.88
N ILE A 33 7.34 -15.41 5.39
CA ILE A 33 8.63 -15.80 4.88
C ILE A 33 9.36 -16.59 5.95
N ALA A 34 9.50 -17.89 5.74
CA ALA A 34 10.30 -18.74 6.60
C ALA A 34 11.77 -18.67 6.21
N ASP A 35 12.61 -18.31 7.17
CA ASP A 35 14.05 -18.18 6.99
C ASP A 35 14.78 -18.79 8.19
N ASP A 36 16.09 -19.03 8.07
CA ASP A 36 16.91 -19.64 9.11
C ASP A 36 16.93 -18.82 10.42
N ASP A 37 16.76 -17.50 10.31
CA ASP A 37 16.71 -16.58 11.45
C ASP A 37 15.30 -16.30 12.00
N GLY A 38 14.27 -16.99 11.50
CA GLY A 38 12.91 -16.99 11.98
C GLY A 38 11.85 -16.55 10.97
N LEU A 39 10.61 -16.53 11.43
CA LEU A 39 9.44 -16.25 10.60
C LEU A 39 9.21 -14.73 10.48
N THR A 40 9.10 -14.25 9.25
CA THR A 40 8.78 -12.86 8.91
C THR A 40 7.38 -12.78 8.33
N LEU A 41 6.56 -11.84 8.80
CA LEU A 41 5.30 -11.47 8.15
C LEU A 41 5.52 -10.15 7.38
N ILE A 42 5.09 -10.07 6.14
CA ILE A 42 5.01 -8.85 5.34
C ILE A 42 3.54 -8.45 5.26
N ASP A 43 3.22 -7.26 5.75
CA ASP A 43 1.90 -6.68 5.93
C ASP A 43 0.94 -7.54 6.80
N ALA A 44 0.11 -6.88 7.58
CA ALA A 44 -0.65 -7.52 8.65
C ALA A 44 -2.17 -7.37 8.50
N GLY A 45 -2.66 -6.70 7.48
CA GLY A 45 -4.08 -6.42 7.35
C GLY A 45 -4.56 -5.24 8.20
N TRP A 46 -5.82 -4.89 8.06
CA TRP A 46 -6.41 -3.84 8.89
C TRP A 46 -6.73 -4.33 10.31
N LYS A 47 -6.98 -3.42 11.22
CA LYS A 47 -7.37 -3.75 12.59
C LYS A 47 -8.77 -4.39 12.61
N GLY A 48 -8.86 -5.63 13.08
CA GLY A 48 -10.11 -6.36 13.24
C GLY A 48 -9.89 -7.73 13.87
N ASP A 49 -10.86 -8.19 14.65
CA ASP A 49 -10.82 -9.52 15.28
C ASP A 49 -10.92 -10.63 14.22
N ASP A 50 -11.64 -10.39 13.13
CA ASP A 50 -11.76 -11.27 11.97
C ASP A 50 -10.44 -11.40 11.23
N VAL A 51 -9.69 -10.30 11.07
CA VAL A 51 -8.36 -10.30 10.46
C VAL A 51 -7.35 -11.02 11.34
N LEU A 52 -7.37 -10.77 12.65
CA LEU A 52 -6.52 -11.48 13.60
C LEU A 52 -6.83 -12.98 13.62
N ALA A 53 -8.11 -13.36 13.61
CA ALA A 53 -8.53 -14.77 13.54
C ALA A 53 -8.08 -15.43 12.22
N ALA A 54 -8.16 -14.70 11.09
CA ALA A 54 -7.68 -15.18 9.81
C ALA A 54 -6.15 -15.39 9.82
N LEU A 55 -5.40 -14.46 10.41
CA LEU A 55 -3.95 -14.60 10.58
C LEU A 55 -3.60 -15.82 11.44
N HIS A 56 -4.28 -16.01 12.58
CA HIS A 56 -4.11 -17.20 13.41
C HIS A 56 -4.37 -18.50 12.66
N THR A 57 -5.47 -18.56 11.91
CA THR A 57 -5.85 -19.74 11.13
C THR A 57 -4.82 -20.01 10.04
N GLY A 58 -4.37 -18.97 9.32
CA GLY A 58 -3.36 -19.08 8.29
C GLY A 58 -2.02 -19.58 8.83
N LEU A 59 -1.56 -19.06 9.97
CA LEU A 59 -0.36 -19.54 10.64
C LEU A 59 -0.48 -21.01 11.02
N ALA A 60 -1.60 -21.39 11.69
CA ALA A 60 -1.83 -22.73 12.18
C ALA A 60 -1.90 -23.78 11.05
N ALA A 61 -2.45 -23.41 9.88
CA ALA A 61 -2.50 -24.29 8.71
C ALA A 61 -1.11 -24.73 8.22
N HIS A 62 -0.06 -23.97 8.57
CA HIS A 62 1.33 -24.28 8.22
C HIS A 62 2.19 -24.64 9.45
N GLY A 63 1.56 -24.95 10.58
CA GLY A 63 2.23 -25.39 11.81
C GLY A 63 2.87 -24.28 12.64
N TYR A 64 2.52 -23.01 12.37
CA TYR A 64 3.02 -21.83 13.08
C TYR A 64 1.97 -21.23 14.04
N ALA A 65 2.45 -20.41 14.96
CA ALA A 65 1.63 -19.58 15.83
C ALA A 65 2.20 -18.16 15.88
N LEU A 66 1.45 -17.18 16.41
CA LEU A 66 1.92 -15.79 16.54
C LEU A 66 3.27 -15.66 17.26
N ARG A 67 3.53 -16.50 18.28
CA ARG A 67 4.81 -16.51 19.02
C ARG A 67 6.03 -16.88 18.16
N ASP A 68 5.80 -17.50 16.98
CA ASP A 68 6.87 -17.90 16.06
C ASP A 68 7.27 -16.75 15.13
N LEU A 69 6.43 -15.69 15.06
CA LEU A 69 6.77 -14.48 14.33
C LEU A 69 7.93 -13.75 15.03
N ARG A 70 9.00 -13.52 14.30
CA ARG A 70 10.17 -12.77 14.76
C ARG A 70 10.07 -11.30 14.36
N ARG A 71 9.41 -11.01 13.22
CA ARG A 71 9.30 -9.66 12.71
C ARG A 71 8.07 -9.48 11.84
N LEU A 72 7.58 -8.24 11.84
CA LEU A 72 6.59 -7.73 10.90
C LEU A 72 7.28 -6.64 10.07
N LEU A 73 7.30 -6.82 8.76
CA LEU A 73 7.72 -5.81 7.79
C LEU A 73 6.48 -5.15 7.22
N ILE A 74 6.45 -3.83 7.23
CA ILE A 74 5.36 -3.05 6.64
C ILE A 74 5.86 -2.43 5.34
N THR A 75 5.14 -2.70 4.24
CA THR A 75 5.46 -2.12 2.94
C THR A 75 5.18 -0.62 2.95
N HIS A 76 4.07 -0.20 3.56
CA HIS A 76 3.69 1.20 3.71
C HIS A 76 2.64 1.40 4.82
N CYS A 77 2.32 2.66 5.14
CA CYS A 77 1.56 3.01 6.34
C CYS A 77 0.03 2.92 6.18
N HIS A 78 -0.53 2.50 5.07
CA HIS A 78 -1.98 2.37 4.93
C HIS A 78 -2.55 1.35 5.90
N PHE A 79 -3.80 1.57 6.29
CA PHE A 79 -4.42 0.86 7.41
C PHE A 79 -4.65 -0.62 7.16
N ASP A 80 -4.79 -1.01 5.91
CA ASP A 80 -4.92 -2.40 5.50
C ASP A 80 -3.58 -3.17 5.49
N HIS A 81 -2.45 -2.47 5.57
CA HIS A 81 -1.12 -3.06 5.72
C HIS A 81 -0.62 -3.02 7.16
N TYR A 82 -0.84 -1.88 7.82
CA TYR A 82 -0.29 -1.56 9.14
C TYR A 82 -1.27 -1.82 10.29
N GLY A 83 -2.55 -2.07 10.02
CA GLY A 83 -3.65 -1.99 10.99
C GLY A 83 -3.53 -2.92 12.19
N LEU A 84 -3.06 -4.17 12.03
CA LEU A 84 -2.84 -5.09 13.14
C LEU A 84 -1.51 -4.89 13.88
N ALA A 85 -0.62 -4.01 13.44
CA ALA A 85 0.74 -3.87 14.00
C ALA A 85 0.72 -3.66 15.53
N ALA A 86 -0.12 -2.77 16.05
CA ALA A 86 -0.23 -2.53 17.50
C ALA A 86 -0.75 -3.75 18.26
N THR A 87 -1.69 -4.50 17.69
CA THR A 87 -2.22 -5.73 18.27
C THR A 87 -1.13 -6.79 18.35
N LEU A 88 -0.35 -6.97 17.30
CA LEU A 88 0.76 -7.93 17.27
C LEU A 88 1.89 -7.54 18.23
N GLN A 89 2.21 -6.25 18.37
CA GLN A 89 3.18 -5.78 19.36
C GLN A 89 2.71 -6.11 20.80
N ARG A 90 1.44 -5.87 21.12
CA ARG A 90 0.87 -6.25 22.43
C ARG A 90 0.88 -7.78 22.66
N ALA A 91 0.76 -8.56 21.60
CA ALA A 91 0.87 -10.02 21.64
C ALA A 91 2.32 -10.53 21.74
N GLY A 92 3.31 -9.64 21.78
CA GLY A 92 4.71 -10.00 22.01
C GLY A 92 5.55 -10.08 20.72
N LEU A 93 5.12 -9.50 19.60
CA LEU A 93 5.93 -9.42 18.38
C LEU A 93 7.26 -8.72 18.65
N PRO A 94 8.43 -9.36 18.43
CA PRO A 94 9.73 -8.79 18.81
C PRO A 94 10.15 -7.58 17.97
N ALA A 95 9.83 -7.56 16.68
CA ALA A 95 10.26 -6.50 15.79
C ALA A 95 9.15 -6.05 14.82
N LEU A 96 8.86 -4.75 14.84
CA LEU A 96 8.09 -4.04 13.82
C LEU A 96 9.06 -3.17 13.03
N ILE A 97 9.09 -3.32 11.70
CA ILE A 97 10.05 -2.68 10.82
C ILE A 97 9.30 -2.02 9.67
N MET A 98 9.50 -0.73 9.45
CA MET A 98 8.92 0.03 8.35
C MET A 98 9.82 1.20 7.97
N HIS A 99 9.55 1.83 6.83
CA HIS A 99 10.32 2.98 6.39
C HIS A 99 10.01 4.21 7.25
N ARG A 100 11.07 5.00 7.58
CA ARG A 100 10.96 6.17 8.46
C ARG A 100 9.92 7.20 7.99
N LEU A 101 9.83 7.44 6.68
CA LEU A 101 8.90 8.44 6.13
C LEU A 101 7.43 8.01 6.31
N ASP A 102 7.15 6.73 6.21
CA ASP A 102 5.81 6.19 6.43
C ASP A 102 5.47 6.09 7.91
N TRP A 103 6.47 5.82 8.76
CA TRP A 103 6.28 5.97 10.20
C TRP A 103 5.94 7.42 10.59
N GLU A 104 6.66 8.39 10.06
CA GLU A 104 6.37 9.81 10.28
C GLU A 104 4.94 10.16 9.82
N LEU A 105 4.53 9.68 8.63
CA LEU A 105 3.19 9.90 8.10
C LEU A 105 2.11 9.27 8.97
N ALA A 106 2.23 7.98 9.33
CA ALA A 106 1.30 7.28 10.22
C ALA A 106 1.18 7.97 11.59
N ARG A 107 2.32 8.30 12.19
CA ARG A 107 2.37 9.01 13.46
C ARG A 107 1.62 10.34 13.41
N ASP A 108 1.84 11.11 12.35
CA ASP A 108 1.24 12.42 12.19
C ASP A 108 -0.27 12.34 11.98
N GLN A 109 -0.73 11.37 11.17
CA GLN A 109 -2.15 11.12 10.92
C GLN A 109 -2.89 10.61 12.16
N LEU A 110 -2.28 9.67 12.89
CA LEU A 110 -2.94 9.00 14.02
C LEU A 110 -2.86 9.79 15.33
N ARG A 111 -1.92 10.73 15.49
CA ARG A 111 -1.82 11.59 16.68
C ARG A 111 -2.88 12.67 16.73
N ASP A 112 -3.21 13.24 15.57
CA ASP A 112 -4.20 14.30 15.44
C ASP A 112 -4.99 14.11 14.14
N PRO A 113 -5.95 13.16 14.13
CA PRO A 113 -6.77 12.89 12.96
C PRO A 113 -7.56 14.10 12.50
N ALA A 114 -8.11 14.89 13.44
CA ALA A 114 -8.90 16.06 13.10
C ALA A 114 -8.08 17.14 12.39
N ALA A 115 -6.84 17.38 12.83
CA ALA A 115 -5.95 18.32 12.13
C ALA A 115 -5.54 17.79 10.76
N SER A 116 -5.36 16.45 10.64
CA SER A 116 -5.09 15.81 9.37
C SER A 116 -6.25 15.99 8.39
N ASP A 117 -7.48 15.74 8.82
CA ASP A 117 -8.69 15.90 8.01
C ASP A 117 -8.88 17.36 7.60
N ALA A 118 -8.76 18.30 8.53
CA ALA A 118 -8.87 19.74 8.24
C ALA A 118 -7.83 20.20 7.20
N ALA A 119 -6.62 19.68 7.26
CA ALA A 119 -5.57 19.99 6.29
C ALA A 119 -5.93 19.46 4.89
N ALA A 120 -6.61 18.30 4.82
CA ALA A 120 -7.12 17.74 3.58
C ALA A 120 -8.20 18.61 2.96
N ASP A 121 -9.18 18.93 3.78
CA ASP A 121 -10.33 19.72 3.35
C ASP A 121 -9.84 21.07 2.81
N ALA A 122 -8.88 21.68 3.51
CA ALA A 122 -8.27 22.93 3.06
C ALA A 122 -7.50 22.76 1.73
N TRP A 123 -6.85 21.63 1.51
CA TRP A 123 -6.16 21.34 0.25
C TRP A 123 -7.17 21.12 -0.88
N LEU A 124 -8.21 20.30 -0.66
CA LEU A 124 -9.28 20.07 -1.63
C LEU A 124 -9.97 21.36 -2.02
N ALA A 125 -10.31 22.21 -1.03
CA ALA A 125 -10.94 23.51 -1.26
C ALA A 125 -10.08 24.44 -2.13
N ARG A 126 -8.77 24.49 -1.90
CA ARG A 126 -7.82 25.28 -2.75
C ARG A 126 -7.78 24.78 -4.19
N ASN A 127 -8.06 23.50 -4.42
CA ASN A 127 -8.10 22.88 -5.73
C ASN A 127 -9.52 22.87 -6.36
N GLY A 128 -10.47 23.59 -5.78
CA GLY A 128 -11.83 23.75 -6.32
C GLY A 128 -12.79 22.62 -5.98
N LEU A 129 -12.49 21.84 -4.93
CA LEU A 129 -13.32 20.73 -4.45
C LEU A 129 -13.93 21.04 -3.09
N ARG A 130 -15.16 20.60 -2.90
CA ARG A 130 -15.84 20.60 -1.60
C ARG A 130 -16.04 19.16 -1.15
N VAL A 131 -15.72 18.91 0.12
CA VAL A 131 -15.84 17.56 0.72
C VAL A 131 -17.30 17.09 0.74
N ASP A 132 -18.25 18.02 0.94
CA ASP A 132 -19.68 17.74 0.91
C ASP A 132 -20.24 17.36 -0.48
N GLU A 133 -19.46 17.57 -1.55
CA GLU A 133 -19.80 17.17 -2.92
C GLU A 133 -19.29 15.76 -3.25
N MET A 134 -18.54 15.12 -2.35
CA MET A 134 -17.92 13.83 -2.57
C MET A 134 -18.59 12.73 -1.75
N LEU A 135 -18.46 11.48 -2.17
CA LEU A 135 -18.90 10.35 -1.36
C LEU A 135 -18.14 10.34 -0.04
N ALA A 136 -18.86 10.27 1.07
CA ALA A 136 -18.26 10.16 2.38
C ALA A 136 -17.55 8.80 2.51
N ASP A 137 -16.22 8.82 2.64
CA ASP A 137 -15.50 7.65 3.13
C ASP A 137 -15.69 7.57 4.65
N GLU A 138 -15.97 6.38 5.16
CA GLU A 138 -15.81 6.15 6.58
C GLU A 138 -14.32 6.29 6.94
N PRO A 139 -13.96 7.18 7.88
CA PRO A 139 -12.57 7.43 8.21
C PRO A 139 -11.93 6.18 8.82
N MET A 140 -11.21 5.41 8.02
CA MET A 140 -10.54 4.17 8.43
C MET A 140 -9.47 4.40 9.51
N HIS A 141 -8.89 5.60 9.58
CA HIS A 141 -7.90 5.97 10.59
C HIS A 141 -8.44 5.90 12.03
N HIS A 142 -9.76 6.07 12.25
CA HIS A 142 -10.36 5.91 13.58
C HIS A 142 -10.28 4.48 14.14
N ARG A 143 -10.00 3.48 13.29
CA ARG A 143 -9.91 2.07 13.67
C ARG A 143 -8.48 1.60 13.89
N THR A 144 -7.47 2.37 13.49
CA THR A 144 -6.06 1.97 13.57
C THR A 144 -5.39 2.58 14.80
N GLU A 145 -4.55 1.79 15.46
CA GLU A 145 -3.75 2.21 16.61
C GLU A 145 -2.30 2.40 16.19
N LEU A 146 -1.68 3.44 16.76
CA LEU A 146 -0.27 3.73 16.50
C LEU A 146 0.62 2.63 17.10
N ALA A 147 1.47 2.04 16.27
CA ALA A 147 2.48 1.05 16.63
C ALA A 147 3.86 1.59 16.28
N GLN A 148 4.69 1.83 17.29
CA GLN A 148 6.02 2.37 17.04
C GLN A 148 6.94 1.29 16.45
N PRO A 149 7.62 1.52 15.31
CA PRO A 149 8.59 0.58 14.79
C PRO A 149 9.77 0.44 15.76
N THR A 150 10.27 -0.78 15.89
CA THR A 150 11.49 -1.08 16.63
C THR A 150 12.74 -0.79 15.80
N ARG A 151 12.57 -0.72 14.47
CA ARG A 151 13.60 -0.38 13.50
C ARG A 151 12.97 0.35 12.32
N GLU A 152 13.58 1.46 11.93
CA GLU A 152 13.22 2.22 10.75
C GLU A 152 14.14 1.88 9.58
N LEU A 153 13.55 1.87 8.35
CA LEU A 153 14.27 1.68 7.10
C LEU A 153 14.47 3.03 6.40
N ALA A 154 15.51 3.09 5.59
CA ALA A 154 15.79 4.20 4.67
C ALA A 154 15.92 3.72 3.20
N GLY A 155 15.96 2.40 2.98
CA GLY A 155 16.13 1.74 1.69
C GLY A 155 17.50 1.07 1.55
N GLY A 156 17.51 -0.13 0.96
CA GLY A 156 18.72 -0.92 0.73
C GLY A 156 19.09 -1.91 1.83
N GLU A 157 18.46 -1.84 3.01
CA GLU A 157 18.78 -2.70 4.14
C GLU A 157 18.38 -4.15 3.89
N ARG A 158 19.16 -5.07 4.49
CA ARG A 158 18.83 -6.49 4.54
C ARG A 158 18.16 -6.84 5.86
N ILE A 159 17.09 -7.64 5.76
CA ILE A 159 16.32 -8.18 6.87
C ILE A 159 16.14 -9.69 6.60
N GLY A 160 16.95 -10.54 7.24
CA GLY A 160 17.05 -11.94 6.86
C GLY A 160 17.45 -12.05 5.38
N ARG A 161 16.73 -12.86 4.62
CA ARG A 161 16.96 -13.03 3.17
C ARG A 161 16.36 -11.92 2.30
N LEU A 162 15.60 -11.01 2.88
CA LEU A 162 14.93 -9.93 2.16
C LEU A 162 15.79 -8.68 2.10
N ARG A 163 15.76 -7.97 0.98
CA ARG A 163 16.36 -6.65 0.81
C ARG A 163 15.24 -5.62 0.57
N ALA A 164 15.27 -4.55 1.37
CA ALA A 164 14.35 -3.43 1.22
C ALA A 164 14.72 -2.61 -0.03
N LEU A 165 13.77 -2.38 -0.93
CA LEU A 165 13.88 -1.48 -2.06
C LEU A 165 12.92 -0.31 -1.82
N TRP A 166 13.46 0.87 -1.53
CA TRP A 166 12.64 2.06 -1.36
C TRP A 166 12.00 2.45 -2.69
N THR A 167 10.65 2.49 -2.71
CA THR A 167 9.83 2.70 -3.91
C THR A 167 8.76 3.76 -3.62
N PRO A 168 9.17 5.04 -3.40
CA PRO A 168 8.23 6.11 -3.10
C PRO A 168 7.26 6.37 -4.26
N GLY A 169 6.12 6.98 -3.94
CA GLY A 169 5.07 7.35 -4.90
C GLY A 169 3.68 7.06 -4.35
N HIS A 170 3.32 5.79 -4.18
CA HIS A 170 2.08 5.40 -3.52
C HIS A 170 1.98 5.98 -2.10
N THR A 171 3.06 5.84 -1.32
CA THR A 171 3.36 6.64 -0.12
C THR A 171 4.82 7.10 -0.17
N PRO A 172 5.22 8.12 0.63
CA PRO A 172 6.60 8.60 0.62
C PRO A 172 7.62 7.58 1.11
N GLY A 173 7.20 6.65 1.95
CA GLY A 173 8.05 5.62 2.54
C GLY A 173 7.72 4.21 2.06
N HIS A 174 6.99 4.06 0.95
CA HIS A 174 6.70 2.73 0.41
C HIS A 174 7.98 1.93 0.14
N VAL A 175 7.97 0.65 0.47
CA VAL A 175 9.09 -0.28 0.29
C VAL A 175 8.59 -1.57 -0.36
N CYS A 176 9.21 -1.98 -1.46
CA CYS A 176 9.15 -3.37 -1.92
C CYS A 176 10.22 -4.20 -1.20
N PHE A 177 9.96 -5.47 -0.93
CA PHE A 177 10.95 -6.39 -0.39
C PHE A 177 11.34 -7.41 -1.45
N ILE A 178 12.65 -7.53 -1.72
CA ILE A 178 13.18 -8.48 -2.70
C ILE A 178 13.82 -9.63 -1.96
N ASP A 179 13.35 -10.84 -2.25
CA ASP A 179 14.01 -12.09 -1.85
C ASP A 179 15.04 -12.48 -2.92
N GLU A 180 16.29 -12.15 -2.66
CA GLU A 180 17.38 -12.39 -3.61
C GLU A 180 17.68 -13.89 -3.81
N ARG A 181 17.21 -14.76 -2.90
CA ARG A 181 17.37 -16.20 -3.00
C ARG A 181 16.46 -16.82 -4.06
N THR A 182 15.22 -16.32 -4.15
CA THR A 182 14.17 -16.90 -4.99
C THR A 182 13.81 -16.04 -6.20
N GLY A 183 14.28 -14.80 -6.26
CA GLY A 183 13.87 -13.83 -7.26
C GLY A 183 12.42 -13.34 -7.07
N ALA A 184 11.87 -13.45 -5.85
CA ALA A 184 10.56 -12.92 -5.52
C ALA A 184 10.66 -11.44 -5.13
N ILE A 185 9.67 -10.63 -5.56
CA ILE A 185 9.46 -9.27 -5.08
C ILE A 185 8.07 -9.16 -4.43
N PHE A 186 8.02 -8.74 -3.18
CA PHE A 186 6.80 -8.39 -2.45
C PHE A 186 6.56 -6.91 -2.70
N SER A 187 5.62 -6.61 -3.60
CA SER A 187 5.50 -5.27 -4.17
C SER A 187 4.60 -4.33 -3.38
N GLY A 188 3.95 -4.78 -2.30
CA GLY A 188 2.94 -3.98 -1.61
C GLY A 188 1.92 -3.44 -2.60
N ASP A 189 1.66 -2.14 -2.54
CA ASP A 189 0.77 -1.43 -3.46
C ASP A 189 1.51 -0.68 -4.56
N HIS A 190 2.80 -0.93 -4.74
CA HIS A 190 3.57 -0.28 -5.81
C HIS A 190 3.32 -0.90 -7.19
N ILE A 191 3.23 -2.22 -7.28
CA ILE A 191 3.00 -2.95 -8.53
C ILE A 191 1.90 -3.99 -8.31
N LEU A 192 0.71 -3.73 -8.84
CA LEU A 192 -0.47 -4.56 -8.78
C LEU A 192 -0.87 -5.01 -10.18
N ASP A 193 -1.54 -6.17 -10.33
CA ASP A 193 -2.09 -6.67 -11.59
C ASP A 193 -3.50 -7.23 -11.32
N PRO A 194 -4.56 -6.84 -12.04
CA PRO A 194 -4.58 -5.86 -13.14
C PRO A 194 -4.85 -4.41 -12.70
N ILE A 195 -5.06 -4.16 -11.41
CA ILE A 195 -5.43 -2.83 -10.91
C ILE A 195 -4.25 -1.86 -10.94
N THR A 196 -4.55 -0.58 -11.16
CA THR A 196 -3.55 0.50 -11.09
C THR A 196 -3.43 0.98 -9.64
N PRO A 197 -2.21 1.11 -9.10
CA PRO A 197 -2.00 1.70 -7.80
C PRO A 197 -2.51 3.13 -7.70
N HIS A 198 -3.00 3.51 -6.53
CA HIS A 198 -3.31 4.90 -6.23
C HIS A 198 -2.02 5.67 -5.93
N VAL A 199 -1.85 6.83 -6.56
CA VAL A 199 -0.74 7.76 -6.27
C VAL A 199 -1.35 9.09 -5.87
N GLY A 200 -1.21 9.45 -4.59
CA GLY A 200 -1.85 10.64 -4.02
C GLY A 200 -0.86 11.62 -3.42
N ILE A 201 -1.29 12.87 -3.24
CA ILE A 201 -0.51 13.91 -2.58
C ILE A 201 -0.71 13.80 -1.06
N TRP A 202 0.33 13.40 -0.34
CA TRP A 202 0.32 13.29 1.12
C TRP A 202 0.56 14.67 1.75
N ARG A 203 -0.44 15.19 2.40
CA ARG A 203 -0.79 16.57 2.80
C ARG A 203 0.30 17.46 3.43
N ARG A 204 1.45 16.93 3.83
CA ARG A 204 2.48 17.69 4.55
C ARG A 204 3.75 17.99 3.76
N ARG A 205 3.83 17.55 2.50
CA ARG A 205 4.98 17.78 1.63
C ARG A 205 4.57 18.61 0.42
N GLY A 206 4.39 19.93 0.62
CA GLY A 206 3.88 20.85 -0.39
C GLY A 206 4.65 20.90 -1.71
N ASP A 207 5.91 20.45 -1.73
CA ASP A 207 6.77 20.41 -2.92
C ASP A 207 7.05 18.97 -3.38
N ALA A 208 6.31 17.96 -2.89
CA ALA A 208 6.51 16.58 -3.30
C ALA A 208 5.89 16.32 -4.68
N ASP A 209 6.58 15.55 -5.49
CA ASP A 209 6.10 14.99 -6.75
C ASP A 209 5.92 13.47 -6.62
N PRO A 210 4.82 13.00 -6.01
CA PRO A 210 4.60 11.57 -5.80
C PRO A 210 4.44 10.80 -7.11
N LEU A 211 3.96 11.42 -8.18
CA LEU A 211 3.86 10.77 -9.48
C LEU A 211 5.23 10.59 -10.14
N GLY A 212 6.09 11.60 -10.09
CA GLY A 212 7.47 11.48 -10.54
C GLY A 212 8.26 10.45 -9.72
N ASP A 213 8.08 10.44 -8.39
CA ASP A 213 8.64 9.43 -7.50
C ASP A 213 8.16 8.02 -7.87
N TYR A 214 6.86 7.85 -8.14
CA TYR A 214 6.26 6.56 -8.54
C TYR A 214 6.85 6.06 -9.87
N ILE A 215 6.93 6.91 -10.89
CA ILE A 215 7.51 6.58 -12.20
C ILE A 215 8.99 6.17 -12.06
N ALA A 216 9.78 6.91 -11.28
CA ALA A 216 11.18 6.57 -10.99
C ALA A 216 11.31 5.23 -10.25
N SER A 217 10.41 4.98 -9.31
CA SER A 217 10.33 3.73 -8.55
C SER A 217 9.94 2.54 -9.43
N LEU A 218 9.01 2.71 -10.39
CA LEU A 218 8.67 1.67 -11.36
C LEU A 218 9.88 1.27 -12.20
N HIS A 219 10.67 2.24 -12.68
CA HIS A 219 11.91 1.95 -13.40
C HIS A 219 12.92 1.20 -12.54
N THR A 220 13.06 1.61 -11.26
CA THR A 220 13.97 0.96 -10.32
C THR A 220 13.55 -0.48 -10.01
N ALA A 221 12.27 -0.71 -9.77
CA ALA A 221 11.73 -2.05 -9.51
C ALA A 221 11.81 -2.94 -10.76
N GLY A 222 11.48 -2.40 -11.94
CA GLY A 222 11.55 -3.10 -13.22
C GLY A 222 12.97 -3.50 -13.64
N ALA A 223 13.98 -2.76 -13.19
CA ALA A 223 15.39 -3.09 -13.41
C ALA A 223 15.91 -4.17 -12.42
N SER A 224 15.11 -4.60 -11.45
CA SER A 224 15.48 -5.70 -10.56
C SER A 224 15.47 -7.03 -11.29
N SER A 225 16.18 -8.02 -10.73
CA SER A 225 16.20 -9.40 -11.27
C SER A 225 14.99 -10.24 -10.83
N ALA A 226 13.93 -9.60 -10.31
CA ALA A 226 12.76 -10.32 -9.80
C ALA A 226 11.99 -10.99 -10.96
N THR A 227 11.60 -12.24 -10.75
CA THR A 227 10.87 -13.07 -11.73
C THR A 227 9.47 -13.42 -11.27
N ARG A 228 9.15 -13.23 -9.98
CA ARG A 228 7.85 -13.50 -9.36
C ARG A 228 7.42 -12.28 -8.55
N VAL A 229 6.21 -11.80 -8.77
CA VAL A 229 5.65 -10.64 -8.06
C VAL A 229 4.56 -11.10 -7.11
N PHE A 230 4.66 -10.67 -5.86
CA PHE A 230 3.73 -10.94 -4.77
C PHE A 230 3.11 -9.60 -4.33
N PRO A 231 1.97 -9.20 -4.92
CA PRO A 231 1.32 -7.93 -4.64
C PRO A 231 0.48 -8.01 -3.36
N ALA A 232 0.22 -6.87 -2.72
CA ALA A 232 -0.68 -6.85 -1.57
C ALA A 232 -2.14 -7.10 -1.95
N HIS A 233 -2.56 -6.73 -3.16
CA HIS A 233 -3.90 -6.97 -3.68
C HIS A 233 -3.85 -7.73 -5.00
N GLY A 234 -4.80 -8.66 -5.19
CA GLY A 234 -4.84 -9.54 -6.36
C GLY A 234 -3.98 -10.80 -6.20
N GLU A 235 -3.73 -11.48 -7.29
CA GLU A 235 -2.97 -12.73 -7.28
C GLU A 235 -1.49 -12.51 -7.62
N PRO A 236 -0.58 -13.34 -7.07
CA PRO A 236 0.81 -13.34 -7.49
C PRO A 236 0.95 -13.62 -8.99
N PHE A 237 1.93 -13.00 -9.63
CA PHE A 237 2.14 -13.10 -11.08
C PHE A 237 3.63 -13.13 -11.44
N GLY A 238 3.92 -13.53 -12.67
CA GLY A 238 5.24 -13.40 -13.30
C GLY A 238 5.33 -12.12 -14.13
N ASP A 239 6.39 -12.01 -14.94
CA ASP A 239 6.57 -10.94 -15.93
C ASP A 239 6.42 -9.50 -15.37
N LEU A 240 7.27 -9.23 -14.39
CA LEU A 240 7.41 -7.89 -13.77
C LEU A 240 7.63 -6.79 -14.83
N VAL A 241 8.48 -7.08 -15.84
CA VAL A 241 8.85 -6.08 -16.87
C VAL A 241 7.65 -5.70 -17.72
N ARG A 242 6.83 -6.67 -18.14
CA ARG A 242 5.57 -6.40 -18.85
C ARG A 242 4.67 -5.50 -18.01
N ARG A 243 4.46 -5.87 -16.74
CA ARG A 243 3.53 -5.11 -15.89
C ARG A 243 4.02 -3.69 -15.60
N VAL A 244 5.29 -3.50 -15.35
CA VAL A 244 5.92 -2.17 -15.20
C VAL A 244 5.71 -1.34 -16.50
N GLY A 245 5.92 -1.94 -17.66
CA GLY A 245 5.67 -1.27 -18.95
C GLY A 245 4.22 -0.82 -19.14
N GLU A 246 3.24 -1.65 -18.71
CA GLU A 246 1.82 -1.31 -18.75
C GLU A 246 1.47 -0.15 -17.81
N LEU A 247 2.03 -0.14 -16.59
CA LEU A 247 1.83 0.94 -15.63
C LEU A 247 2.44 2.25 -16.13
N LEU A 248 3.66 2.23 -16.65
CA LEU A 248 4.29 3.43 -17.27
C LEU A 248 3.50 3.95 -18.46
N ALA A 249 2.98 3.08 -19.31
CA ALA A 249 2.14 3.48 -20.43
C ALA A 249 0.80 4.10 -19.97
N HIS A 250 0.23 3.56 -18.87
CA HIS A 250 -0.96 4.14 -18.24
C HIS A 250 -0.71 5.57 -17.75
N GLU A 251 0.40 5.79 -17.03
CA GLU A 251 0.74 7.12 -16.50
C GLU A 251 1.00 8.13 -17.64
N ALA A 252 1.71 7.73 -18.70
CA ALA A 252 1.93 8.58 -19.87
C ALA A 252 0.61 8.96 -20.55
N GLU A 253 -0.35 8.04 -20.65
CA GLU A 253 -1.67 8.34 -21.21
C GLU A 253 -2.47 9.28 -20.29
N ARG A 254 -2.39 9.12 -18.95
CA ARG A 254 -3.03 10.03 -18.00
C ARG A 254 -2.44 11.43 -18.08
N GLU A 255 -1.12 11.56 -18.17
CA GLU A 255 -0.44 12.84 -18.37
C GLU A 255 -0.93 13.52 -19.65
N ARG A 256 -1.00 12.78 -20.76
CA ARG A 256 -1.51 13.30 -22.04
C ARG A 256 -2.95 13.82 -21.91
N GLN A 257 -3.82 13.09 -21.19
CA GLN A 257 -5.21 13.49 -20.96
C GLN A 257 -5.28 14.79 -20.12
N VAL A 258 -4.45 14.91 -19.09
CA VAL A 258 -4.35 16.13 -18.26
C VAL A 258 -3.92 17.32 -19.11
N ILE A 259 -2.87 17.17 -19.94
CA ILE A 259 -2.38 18.22 -20.83
C ILE A 259 -3.48 18.67 -21.80
N LEU A 260 -4.24 17.74 -22.37
CA LEU A 260 -5.35 18.05 -23.27
C LEU A 260 -6.48 18.78 -22.54
N ALA A 261 -6.80 18.38 -21.30
CA ALA A 261 -7.85 19.01 -20.48
C ALA A 261 -7.46 20.44 -20.05
N LEU A 262 -6.18 20.69 -19.80
CA LEU A 262 -5.66 22.03 -19.48
C LEU A 262 -5.92 23.05 -20.59
N GLY A 263 -5.77 22.67 -21.87
CA GLY A 263 -5.94 23.59 -23.01
C GLY A 263 -5.14 24.87 -22.85
N THR A 264 -5.79 26.01 -23.11
CA THR A 264 -5.18 27.36 -23.02
C THR A 264 -5.78 28.22 -21.89
N ALA A 265 -6.77 27.71 -21.16
CA ALA A 265 -7.46 28.43 -20.07
C ALA A 265 -6.85 28.08 -18.71
N ALA A 266 -7.07 28.94 -17.72
CA ALA A 266 -6.75 28.63 -16.34
C ALA A 266 -7.85 27.72 -15.75
N HIS A 267 -7.45 26.62 -15.15
CA HIS A 267 -8.32 25.65 -14.51
C HIS A 267 -7.83 25.37 -13.10
N CYS A 268 -8.74 25.05 -12.19
CA CYS A 268 -8.36 24.43 -10.93
C CYS A 268 -8.26 22.88 -11.10
N GLY A 269 -7.65 22.20 -10.13
CA GLY A 269 -7.50 20.73 -10.18
C GLY A 269 -8.84 20.00 -10.37
N ALA A 270 -9.90 20.48 -9.75
CA ALA A 270 -11.24 19.92 -9.87
C ALA A 270 -11.81 20.01 -11.30
N ASP A 271 -11.56 21.10 -12.01
CA ASP A 271 -12.03 21.26 -13.40
C ASP A 271 -11.38 20.22 -14.30
N ILE A 272 -10.07 20.02 -14.14
CA ILE A 272 -9.31 19.01 -14.89
C ILE A 272 -9.83 17.63 -14.53
N ALA A 273 -9.95 17.31 -13.24
CA ALA A 273 -10.44 16.02 -12.78
C ALA A 273 -11.83 15.69 -13.36
N ARG A 274 -12.76 16.65 -13.42
CA ARG A 274 -14.10 16.48 -14.03
C ARG A 274 -14.04 16.23 -15.54
N ALA A 275 -13.01 16.74 -16.22
CA ALA A 275 -12.82 16.57 -17.66
C ALA A 275 -12.15 15.25 -18.05
N LEU A 276 -11.50 14.57 -17.11
CA LEU A 276 -10.81 13.31 -17.35
C LEU A 276 -11.77 12.12 -17.48
N PRO A 277 -11.47 11.13 -18.34
CA PRO A 277 -12.19 9.87 -18.36
C PRO A 277 -11.83 9.03 -17.12
N TRP A 278 -12.84 8.63 -16.36
CA TRP A 278 -12.70 7.73 -15.22
C TRP A 278 -13.06 6.29 -15.59
N THR A 279 -12.66 5.34 -14.76
CA THR A 279 -12.86 3.91 -15.04
C THR A 279 -14.36 3.53 -15.09
N ARG A 280 -14.67 2.33 -15.59
CA ARG A 280 -16.05 1.84 -15.72
C ARG A 280 -16.84 1.82 -14.41
N ARG A 281 -16.18 1.77 -13.26
CA ARG A 281 -16.83 1.79 -11.93
C ARG A 281 -17.15 3.22 -11.47
N ASN A 282 -16.30 4.18 -11.81
CA ASN A 282 -16.44 5.59 -11.43
C ASN A 282 -16.68 6.39 -12.70
N ARG A 283 -17.93 6.53 -13.12
CA ARG A 283 -18.31 7.23 -14.36
C ARG A 283 -18.25 8.74 -14.24
N ASN A 284 -18.35 9.25 -13.01
CA ASN A 284 -18.33 10.67 -12.70
C ASN A 284 -17.33 10.94 -11.58
N PHE A 285 -16.65 12.06 -11.66
CA PHE A 285 -15.70 12.50 -10.64
C PHE A 285 -16.32 12.58 -9.22
N THR A 286 -17.60 12.97 -9.12
CA THR A 286 -18.34 13.05 -7.85
C THR A 286 -18.63 11.68 -7.22
N GLU A 287 -18.41 10.58 -7.95
CA GLU A 287 -18.53 9.22 -7.41
C GLU A 287 -17.21 8.72 -6.78
N LEU A 288 -16.15 9.53 -6.84
CA LEU A 288 -14.89 9.26 -6.16
C LEU A 288 -14.98 9.66 -4.70
N SER A 289 -14.38 8.86 -3.84
CA SER A 289 -14.17 9.27 -2.45
C SER A 289 -13.10 10.36 -2.36
N PRO A 290 -13.05 11.14 -1.25
CA PRO A 290 -11.99 12.13 -1.04
C PRO A 290 -10.57 11.57 -1.16
N ALA A 291 -10.37 10.30 -0.79
CA ALA A 291 -9.09 9.61 -0.93
C ALA A 291 -8.68 9.41 -2.40
N HIS A 292 -9.66 9.23 -3.31
CA HIS A 292 -9.39 9.03 -4.73
C HIS A 292 -9.34 10.34 -5.53
N ALA A 293 -9.70 11.46 -4.92
CA ALA A 293 -9.73 12.77 -5.57
C ALA A 293 -8.40 13.53 -5.43
N GLN A 294 -7.47 13.01 -4.66
CA GLN A 294 -6.14 13.56 -4.45
C GLN A 294 -5.20 13.11 -5.55
#